data_d57689b39a64e58e877b4d725ec98813
#
_entry.id   d57689b39a64e58e877b4d725ec98813
#
_cell.length_a   1.000
_cell.length_b   1.000
_cell.length_c   1.000
_cell.angle_alpha   90.00
_cell.angle_beta   90.00
_cell.angle_gamma   90.00
#
_symmetry.space_group_name_H-M   'P 1'
#
loop_
_entity.id
_entity.type
_entity.pdbx_description
1 polymer ?
#
loop_
_entity_poly.entity_id
_entity_poly.type
_entity_poly.pdbx_seq_one_letter_code
_entity_poly.pdbx_strand_id
1 'polypeptide(L)'
;KSAHMKKLSFIAGLLVLCACSDNKENSKTATAGPFSVDGKKVTVYTTADSSDYRLSETGTLDFREKGQPFENEITVFVDPSKTFQTYFGIGAALTDASAETFYKLPKEKQQELITAYFDAQKGIGYTVARTNINSCDFSSDMYTYVSDSTDKELKSFNIDHDRKFKIPFIKEAMKSAGNKLNLFASPWSPPAYMKTNSDMLHGGKLKPDYAASWALYYTKFIKAYEKEGIPVWGISVQNEPMATQRWESCLYTAEEERDFLKNHLGPTMEKEGLKDKKIIVWDHNRDLIYQRAQTYFNDPEAAKYIWGLGFHWYEDWSGGTPMYDNLKRVHEAYPDK
;
A
#
# COMPACT_ATOMS: atom_id res chain seq x y z
N LYS A 1 48.58 49.36 -64.28
CA LYS A 1 47.81 50.23 -63.45
C LYS A 1 47.02 49.29 -62.49
N SER A 2 47.53 49.26 -61.33
CA SER A 2 47.25 48.63 -60.09
C SER A 2 45.91 47.87 -60.00
N ALA A 3 46.04 46.54 -59.79
CA ALA A 3 44.93 45.66 -59.34
C ALA A 3 45.10 45.36 -57.85
N HIS A 4 44.13 45.75 -57.05
CA HIS A 4 44.07 45.42 -55.64
C HIS A 4 43.34 44.05 -55.47
N MET A 5 44.06 43.04 -54.99
CA MET A 5 43.51 41.79 -54.53
C MET A 5 42.94 41.95 -53.13
N LYS A 6 41.64 41.73 -53.01
CA LYS A 6 40.95 41.61 -51.72
C LYS A 6 41.09 40.18 -51.20
N LYS A 7 41.69 40.03 -50.06
CA LYS A 7 41.71 38.79 -49.30
C LYS A 7 40.36 38.46 -48.75
N LEU A 8 39.84 37.28 -49.10
CA LEU A 8 38.61 36.70 -48.49
C LEU A 8 39.05 35.87 -47.28
N SER A 9 38.63 36.32 -46.09
CA SER A 9 38.80 35.53 -44.86
C SER A 9 37.61 34.61 -44.72
N PHE A 10 37.86 33.32 -44.76
CA PHE A 10 36.87 32.28 -44.39
C PHE A 10 36.75 32.20 -42.88
N ILE A 11 35.62 32.56 -42.32
CA ILE A 11 35.25 32.27 -40.92
C ILE A 11 34.53 30.91 -40.95
N ALA A 12 35.19 29.87 -40.44
CA ALA A 12 34.57 28.57 -40.20
C ALA A 12 33.69 28.69 -38.96
N GLY A 13 32.37 28.77 -39.17
CA GLY A 13 31.39 28.69 -38.09
C GLY A 13 31.26 27.24 -37.63
N LEU A 14 31.68 26.97 -36.40
CA LEU A 14 31.49 25.68 -35.74
C LEU A 14 30.03 25.60 -35.27
N LEU A 15 29.18 24.88 -35.99
CA LEU A 15 27.82 24.52 -35.56
C LEU A 15 27.94 23.41 -34.51
N VAL A 16 27.77 23.78 -33.24
CA VAL A 16 27.53 22.81 -32.16
C VAL A 16 26.08 22.36 -32.25
N LEU A 17 25.84 21.19 -32.82
CA LEU A 17 24.60 20.47 -32.73
C LEU A 17 24.46 19.91 -31.29
N CYS A 18 23.72 20.58 -30.45
CA CYS A 18 23.20 19.99 -29.21
C CYS A 18 22.17 18.89 -29.61
N ALA A 19 22.65 17.66 -29.66
CA ALA A 19 21.77 16.51 -29.67
C ALA A 19 21.17 16.37 -28.26
N CYS A 20 19.93 16.83 -28.07
CA CYS A 20 19.11 16.40 -26.95
C CYS A 20 18.83 14.90 -27.15
N SER A 21 19.58 14.06 -26.46
CA SER A 21 19.24 12.65 -26.33
C SER A 21 18.05 12.56 -25.38
N ASP A 22 16.84 12.47 -25.92
CA ASP A 22 15.69 11.92 -25.22
C ASP A 22 16.02 10.49 -24.81
N ASN A 23 16.57 10.31 -23.61
CA ASN A 23 16.56 9.01 -22.94
C ASN A 23 15.11 8.67 -22.58
N LYS A 24 14.31 8.28 -23.57
CA LYS A 24 13.23 7.35 -23.32
C LYS A 24 13.91 6.04 -22.92
N GLU A 25 13.95 5.78 -21.62
CA GLU A 25 14.11 4.41 -21.14
C GLU A 25 12.96 3.60 -21.75
N ASN A 26 13.23 3.01 -22.90
CA ASN A 26 12.50 1.87 -23.37
C ASN A 26 12.70 0.80 -22.30
N SER A 27 11.74 0.65 -21.40
CA SER A 27 11.56 -0.59 -20.67
C SER A 27 11.27 -1.64 -21.75
N LYS A 28 12.35 -2.22 -22.29
CA LYS A 28 12.24 -3.48 -23.00
C LYS A 28 11.70 -4.45 -21.97
N THR A 29 10.40 -4.68 -21.98
CA THR A 29 9.83 -5.92 -21.49
C THR A 29 10.67 -7.00 -22.14
N ALA A 30 11.57 -7.60 -21.34
CA ALA A 30 12.27 -8.79 -21.76
C ALA A 30 11.18 -9.77 -22.13
N THR A 31 11.00 -10.05 -23.42
CA THR A 31 10.16 -11.17 -23.86
C THR A 31 10.81 -12.38 -23.25
N ALA A 32 10.24 -12.87 -22.14
CA ALA A 32 10.65 -14.15 -21.59
C ALA A 32 10.58 -15.15 -22.76
N GLY A 33 11.68 -15.88 -22.98
CA GLY A 33 11.68 -16.95 -23.98
C GLY A 33 10.52 -17.89 -23.71
N PRO A 34 10.15 -18.73 -24.68
CA PRO A 34 9.00 -19.63 -24.53
C PRO A 34 9.17 -20.44 -23.23
N PHE A 35 8.13 -20.43 -22.40
CA PHE A 35 8.15 -21.16 -21.14
C PHE A 35 8.37 -22.64 -21.42
N SER A 36 9.40 -23.25 -20.82
CA SER A 36 9.65 -24.68 -20.89
C SER A 36 9.49 -25.33 -19.52
N VAL A 37 8.86 -26.50 -19.49
CA VAL A 37 8.76 -27.36 -18.31
C VAL A 37 9.84 -28.44 -18.27
N ASP A 38 10.73 -28.49 -19.28
CA ASP A 38 11.77 -29.50 -19.36
C ASP A 38 12.66 -29.52 -18.13
N GLY A 39 12.81 -30.69 -17.52
CA GLY A 39 13.59 -30.89 -16.30
C GLY A 39 12.98 -30.27 -15.02
N LYS A 40 11.79 -29.67 -15.12
CA LYS A 40 11.09 -29.11 -13.96
C LYS A 40 10.15 -30.11 -13.32
N LYS A 41 9.90 -29.93 -12.03
CA LYS A 41 8.98 -30.74 -11.24
C LYS A 41 8.00 -29.85 -10.51
N VAL A 42 6.84 -30.39 -10.16
CA VAL A 42 5.83 -29.75 -9.32
C VAL A 42 5.94 -30.31 -7.92
N THR A 43 6.27 -29.46 -6.93
CA THR A 43 6.18 -29.83 -5.52
C THR A 43 4.74 -29.63 -5.05
N VAL A 44 4.16 -30.63 -4.42
CA VAL A 44 2.77 -30.61 -3.94
C VAL A 44 2.74 -30.32 -2.46
N TYR A 45 2.09 -29.23 -2.07
CA TYR A 45 1.77 -28.91 -0.68
C TYR A 45 0.28 -29.10 -0.44
N THR A 46 -0.08 -29.84 0.57
CA THR A 46 -1.47 -30.18 0.88
C THR A 46 -1.89 -29.63 2.22
N THR A 47 -3.07 -29.02 2.24
CA THR A 47 -3.86 -28.79 3.46
C THR A 47 -5.18 -29.51 3.26
N ALA A 48 -5.58 -30.39 4.18
CA ALA A 48 -6.82 -31.14 4.06
C ALA A 48 -7.51 -31.23 5.43
N ASP A 49 -8.84 -31.06 5.41
CA ASP A 49 -9.65 -31.25 6.60
C ASP A 49 -9.60 -32.72 7.07
N SER A 50 -9.80 -32.93 8.37
CA SER A 50 -9.79 -34.26 8.99
C SER A 50 -8.51 -35.07 8.72
N SER A 51 -7.38 -34.39 8.54
CA SER A 51 -6.04 -34.97 8.34
C SER A 51 -4.97 -34.18 9.07
N ASP A 52 -3.75 -34.72 9.12
CA ASP A 52 -2.57 -34.00 9.68
C ASP A 52 -1.90 -33.07 8.64
N TYR A 53 -2.42 -33.00 7.43
CA TYR A 53 -1.85 -32.13 6.41
C TYR A 53 -2.21 -30.68 6.66
N ARG A 54 -1.17 -29.87 6.95
CA ARG A 54 -1.23 -28.42 7.15
C ARG A 54 -0.08 -27.79 6.37
N LEU A 55 -0.33 -27.44 5.10
CA LEU A 55 0.69 -26.99 4.15
C LEU A 55 1.89 -27.97 4.09
N SER A 56 1.58 -29.25 4.22
CA SER A 56 2.58 -30.32 4.27
C SER A 56 3.02 -30.68 2.84
N GLU A 57 4.33 -30.81 2.63
CA GLU A 57 4.86 -31.35 1.38
C GLU A 57 4.46 -32.84 1.28
N THR A 58 3.60 -33.17 0.32
CA THR A 58 3.00 -34.51 0.16
C THR A 58 3.54 -35.25 -1.05
N GLY A 59 4.35 -34.63 -1.86
CA GLY A 59 5.00 -35.29 -2.98
C GLY A 59 5.49 -34.37 -4.07
N THR A 60 6.05 -34.98 -5.11
CA THR A 60 6.54 -34.30 -6.30
C THR A 60 5.95 -34.98 -7.53
N LEU A 61 5.50 -34.17 -8.50
CA LEU A 61 4.96 -34.65 -9.77
C LEU A 61 5.86 -34.20 -10.93
N ASP A 62 5.91 -35.02 -11.97
CA ASP A 62 6.55 -34.66 -13.23
C ASP A 62 5.52 -34.05 -14.19
N PHE A 63 5.97 -33.08 -14.99
CA PHE A 63 5.17 -32.62 -16.11
C PHE A 63 5.03 -33.75 -17.17
N ARG A 64 3.87 -33.85 -17.75
CA ARG A 64 3.57 -34.83 -18.81
C ARG A 64 2.81 -34.13 -19.92
N GLU A 65 3.05 -34.54 -21.15
CA GLU A 65 2.16 -34.18 -22.24
C GLU A 65 0.76 -34.71 -21.97
N LYS A 66 -0.23 -33.87 -22.17
CA LYS A 66 -1.65 -34.23 -22.09
C LYS A 66 -2.37 -33.56 -23.26
N GLY A 67 -3.15 -34.33 -24.00
CA GLY A 67 -4.04 -33.78 -25.01
C GLY A 67 -5.20 -32.97 -24.41
N GLN A 68 -6.16 -32.59 -25.22
CA GLN A 68 -7.36 -31.88 -24.78
C GLN A 68 -8.05 -32.65 -23.64
N PRO A 69 -8.30 -32.00 -22.50
CA PRO A 69 -9.05 -32.59 -21.39
C PRO A 69 -10.48 -32.94 -21.82
N PHE A 70 -11.07 -33.94 -21.21
CA PHE A 70 -12.48 -34.25 -21.41
C PHE A 70 -13.35 -33.18 -20.70
N GLU A 71 -14.56 -32.95 -21.19
CA GLU A 71 -15.50 -31.94 -20.65
C GLU A 71 -15.88 -32.18 -19.18
N ASN A 72 -15.79 -33.38 -18.67
CA ASN A 72 -16.07 -33.78 -17.30
C ASN A 72 -14.83 -33.72 -16.40
N GLU A 73 -13.65 -33.38 -16.93
CA GLU A 73 -12.44 -33.20 -16.15
C GLU A 73 -12.34 -31.75 -15.58
N ILE A 74 -12.15 -31.63 -14.29
CA ILE A 74 -11.82 -30.34 -13.68
C ILE A 74 -10.41 -29.95 -14.10
N THR A 75 -10.29 -28.89 -14.88
CA THR A 75 -9.01 -28.47 -15.47
C THR A 75 -8.74 -26.99 -15.22
N VAL A 76 -7.51 -26.68 -14.81
CA VAL A 76 -7.00 -25.32 -14.70
C VAL A 76 -5.96 -25.09 -15.79
N PHE A 77 -6.22 -24.14 -16.68
CA PHE A 77 -5.30 -23.74 -17.73
C PHE A 77 -4.42 -22.58 -17.23
N VAL A 78 -3.10 -22.76 -17.33
CA VAL A 78 -2.12 -21.73 -16.98
C VAL A 78 -1.28 -21.43 -18.22
N ASP A 79 -1.35 -20.18 -18.70
CA ASP A 79 -0.54 -19.69 -19.82
C ASP A 79 0.51 -18.71 -19.30
N PRO A 80 1.77 -19.14 -19.07
CA PRO A 80 2.82 -18.27 -18.54
C PRO A 80 3.27 -17.15 -19.50
N SER A 81 2.85 -17.20 -20.77
CA SER A 81 3.14 -16.12 -21.72
C SER A 81 2.24 -14.91 -21.53
N LYS A 82 1.11 -15.07 -20.84
CA LYS A 82 0.17 -14.01 -20.53
C LYS A 82 0.45 -13.47 -19.12
N THR A 83 1.02 -12.29 -19.09
CA THR A 83 1.33 -11.59 -17.85
C THR A 83 0.40 -10.40 -17.65
N PHE A 84 0.14 -10.09 -16.40
CA PHE A 84 -0.69 -8.95 -15.96
C PHE A 84 0.14 -8.05 -15.04
N GLN A 85 -0.49 -7.44 -14.04
CA GLN A 85 0.20 -6.59 -13.06
C GLN A 85 1.25 -7.39 -12.27
N THR A 86 2.28 -6.70 -11.82
CA THR A 86 3.24 -7.28 -10.88
C THR A 86 2.56 -7.51 -9.54
N TYR A 87 2.62 -8.77 -9.08
CA TYR A 87 2.13 -9.13 -7.76
C TYR A 87 3.03 -8.54 -6.67
N PHE A 88 2.48 -7.62 -5.88
CA PHE A 88 3.25 -6.90 -4.86
C PHE A 88 3.49 -7.73 -3.59
N GLY A 89 2.58 -8.62 -3.27
CA GLY A 89 2.67 -9.49 -2.11
C GLY A 89 1.34 -9.75 -1.44
N ILE A 90 1.37 -10.57 -0.41
CA ILE A 90 0.24 -10.86 0.47
C ILE A 90 0.64 -10.61 1.92
N GLY A 91 -0.33 -10.36 2.78
CA GLY A 91 -0.02 -10.07 4.17
C GLY A 91 -1.23 -9.98 5.09
N ALA A 92 -1.00 -9.41 6.25
CA ALA A 92 -2.00 -9.30 7.30
C ALA A 92 -1.95 -7.94 8.01
N ALA A 93 -3.02 -7.63 8.74
CA ALA A 93 -3.06 -6.49 9.64
C ALA A 93 -2.27 -6.80 10.92
N LEU A 94 -1.41 -5.87 11.32
CA LEU A 94 -0.65 -5.89 12.57
C LEU A 94 -1.16 -4.75 13.46
N THR A 95 -2.29 -5.01 14.14
CA THR A 95 -2.96 -4.04 15.02
C THR A 95 -2.48 -4.18 16.46
N ASP A 96 -2.79 -3.19 17.31
CA ASP A 96 -2.52 -3.25 18.74
C ASP A 96 -3.27 -4.40 19.43
N ALA A 97 -4.55 -4.63 19.12
CA ALA A 97 -5.30 -5.75 19.70
C ALA A 97 -4.73 -7.13 19.27
N SER A 98 -4.27 -7.26 18.03
CA SER A 98 -3.59 -8.50 17.58
C SER A 98 -2.28 -8.71 18.32
N ALA A 99 -1.51 -7.64 18.55
CA ALA A 99 -0.27 -7.68 19.31
C ALA A 99 -0.50 -8.05 20.78
N GLU A 100 -1.49 -7.43 21.42
CA GLU A 100 -1.86 -7.79 22.81
C GLU A 100 -2.27 -9.25 22.96
N THR A 101 -3.05 -9.74 21.99
CA THR A 101 -3.48 -11.16 21.99
C THR A 101 -2.30 -12.09 21.75
N PHE A 102 -1.41 -11.73 20.82
CA PHE A 102 -0.18 -12.47 20.55
C PHE A 102 0.68 -12.62 21.82
N TYR A 103 0.89 -11.56 22.59
CA TYR A 103 1.71 -11.63 23.81
C TYR A 103 1.05 -12.35 24.99
N LYS A 104 -0.26 -12.69 24.91
CA LYS A 104 -0.93 -13.61 25.85
C LYS A 104 -0.60 -15.07 25.57
N LEU A 105 -0.10 -15.42 24.39
CA LEU A 105 0.27 -16.77 24.03
C LEU A 105 1.55 -17.21 24.75
N PRO A 106 1.73 -18.52 25.02
CA PRO A 106 3.03 -19.06 25.42
C PRO A 106 4.11 -18.74 24.37
N LYS A 107 5.36 -18.55 24.80
CA LYS A 107 6.47 -18.17 23.91
C LYS A 107 6.66 -19.11 22.72
N GLU A 108 6.48 -20.41 22.92
CA GLU A 108 6.51 -21.40 21.85
C GLU A 108 5.45 -21.14 20.78
N LYS A 109 4.22 -20.80 21.20
CA LYS A 109 3.12 -20.47 20.26
C LYS A 109 3.31 -19.12 19.58
N GLN A 110 3.93 -18.15 20.25
CA GLN A 110 4.34 -16.90 19.61
C GLN A 110 5.33 -17.18 18.47
N GLN A 111 6.35 -18.01 18.71
CA GLN A 111 7.34 -18.35 17.69
C GLN A 111 6.75 -19.17 16.55
N GLU A 112 5.86 -20.12 16.85
CA GLU A 112 5.13 -20.91 15.86
C GLU A 112 4.31 -19.99 14.92
N LEU A 113 3.54 -19.05 15.49
CA LEU A 113 2.73 -18.10 14.75
C LEU A 113 3.59 -17.20 13.85
N ILE A 114 4.62 -16.59 14.39
CA ILE A 114 5.53 -15.72 13.65
C ILE A 114 6.19 -16.48 12.49
N THR A 115 6.63 -17.71 12.73
CA THR A 115 7.22 -18.54 11.67
C THR A 115 6.19 -18.90 10.61
N ALA A 116 4.99 -19.33 11.02
CA ALA A 116 3.95 -19.76 10.09
C ALA A 116 3.49 -18.63 9.15
N TYR A 117 3.44 -17.39 9.61
CA TYR A 117 2.99 -16.28 8.77
C TYR A 117 4.11 -15.57 8.01
N PHE A 118 5.28 -15.39 8.61
CA PHE A 118 6.29 -14.46 8.08
C PHE A 118 7.56 -15.11 7.55
N ASP A 119 7.89 -16.34 7.96
CA ASP A 119 9.08 -17.02 7.44
C ASP A 119 8.84 -17.49 6.00
N ALA A 120 9.69 -17.04 5.08
CA ALA A 120 9.53 -17.31 3.65
C ALA A 120 9.84 -18.77 3.25
N GLN A 121 10.48 -19.55 4.13
CA GLN A 121 10.87 -20.94 3.86
C GLN A 121 9.98 -21.95 4.60
N LYS A 122 9.53 -21.59 5.78
CA LYS A 122 8.81 -22.49 6.69
C LYS A 122 7.35 -22.13 6.89
N GLY A 123 6.91 -21.00 6.34
CA GLY A 123 5.57 -20.48 6.47
C GLY A 123 5.00 -19.91 5.17
N ILE A 124 3.98 -19.09 5.31
CA ILE A 124 3.31 -18.42 4.18
C ILE A 124 4.22 -17.36 3.52
N GLY A 125 5.12 -16.75 4.32
CA GLY A 125 6.05 -15.75 3.83
C GLY A 125 5.38 -14.41 3.49
N TYR A 126 4.59 -13.85 4.40
CA TYR A 126 3.97 -12.54 4.21
C TYR A 126 5.01 -11.45 3.97
N THR A 127 4.76 -10.62 2.96
CA THR A 127 5.63 -9.53 2.52
C THR A 127 4.98 -8.15 2.62
N VAL A 128 3.71 -8.09 2.96
CA VAL A 128 2.93 -6.86 3.16
C VAL A 128 2.27 -6.89 4.53
N ALA A 129 2.23 -5.76 5.19
CA ALA A 129 1.46 -5.62 6.42
C ALA A 129 0.77 -4.25 6.48
N ARG A 130 -0.36 -4.19 7.16
CA ARG A 130 -1.10 -2.97 7.46
C ARG A 130 -1.16 -2.75 8.97
N THR A 131 -0.97 -1.51 9.41
CA THR A 131 -1.16 -1.12 10.82
C THR A 131 -2.00 0.15 10.93
N ASN A 132 -2.55 0.37 12.11
CA ASN A 132 -3.38 1.55 12.38
C ASN A 132 -2.55 2.73 12.88
N ILE A 133 -2.95 3.95 12.48
CA ILE A 133 -2.53 5.23 13.07
C ILE A 133 -3.64 5.65 14.04
N ASN A 134 -3.33 5.86 15.31
CA ASN A 134 -4.30 5.93 16.41
C ASN A 134 -5.05 4.60 16.62
N SER A 135 -6.06 4.61 17.48
CA SER A 135 -6.95 3.45 17.64
C SER A 135 -7.82 3.19 16.40
N CYS A 136 -8.32 1.98 16.31
CA CYS A 136 -9.23 1.49 15.28
C CYS A 136 -10.22 0.49 15.90
N ASP A 137 -11.14 -0.06 15.11
CA ASP A 137 -12.09 -1.09 15.54
C ASP A 137 -11.43 -2.40 16.04
N PHE A 138 -10.14 -2.58 15.82
CA PHE A 138 -9.31 -3.66 16.35
C PHE A 138 -8.34 -3.16 17.45
N SER A 139 -8.78 -2.20 18.25
CA SER A 139 -8.07 -1.71 19.43
C SER A 139 -8.81 -2.07 20.70
N SER A 140 -8.07 -2.33 21.77
CA SER A 140 -8.63 -2.63 23.09
C SER A 140 -9.18 -1.37 23.76
N ASP A 141 -8.55 -0.22 23.49
CA ASP A 141 -8.92 1.10 24.00
C ASP A 141 -8.81 2.15 22.89
N MET A 142 -9.58 3.21 23.03
CA MET A 142 -9.48 4.38 22.16
C MET A 142 -8.30 5.27 22.59
N TYR A 143 -7.38 5.56 21.66
CA TYR A 143 -6.20 6.37 21.93
C TYR A 143 -5.75 7.20 20.73
N THR A 144 -4.96 8.23 21.01
CA THR A 144 -4.27 9.07 20.02
C THR A 144 -2.85 9.35 20.48
N TYR A 145 -1.99 9.83 19.59
CA TYR A 145 -0.61 10.17 19.92
C TYR A 145 -0.45 11.63 20.40
N VAL A 146 -1.51 12.43 20.31
CA VAL A 146 -1.59 13.80 20.86
C VAL A 146 -2.98 14.02 21.42
N SER A 147 -3.08 14.40 22.69
CA SER A 147 -4.33 14.72 23.38
C SER A 147 -4.56 16.22 23.59
N ASP A 148 -3.52 17.03 23.53
CA ASP A 148 -3.60 18.49 23.72
C ASP A 148 -4.13 19.17 22.45
N SER A 149 -5.35 19.68 22.52
CA SER A 149 -6.00 20.38 21.41
C SER A 149 -5.33 21.73 21.05
N THR A 150 -4.51 22.28 21.93
CA THR A 150 -3.79 23.55 21.70
C THR A 150 -2.44 23.33 21.02
N ASP A 151 -1.92 22.10 21.02
CA ASP A 151 -0.63 21.74 20.42
C ASP A 151 -0.77 21.48 18.91
N LYS A 152 -1.01 22.53 18.13
CA LYS A 152 -1.11 22.45 16.67
C LYS A 152 0.19 22.04 15.97
N GLU A 153 1.34 22.24 16.62
CA GLU A 153 2.66 21.83 16.12
C GLU A 153 3.01 20.37 16.52
N LEU A 154 2.14 19.73 17.28
CA LEU A 154 2.27 18.34 17.74
C LEU A 154 3.62 18.09 18.47
N LYS A 155 4.01 19.02 19.35
CA LYS A 155 5.24 18.90 20.17
C LYS A 155 5.14 17.77 21.18
N SER A 156 3.93 17.51 21.67
CA SER A 156 3.61 16.43 22.61
C SER A 156 3.42 15.06 21.96
N PHE A 157 3.59 14.95 20.63
CA PHE A 157 3.39 13.70 19.89
C PHE A 157 4.29 12.60 20.43
N ASN A 158 3.69 11.48 20.84
CA ASN A 158 4.42 10.28 21.26
C ASN A 158 3.66 9.00 20.90
N ILE A 159 4.40 7.92 20.69
CA ILE A 159 3.90 6.59 20.34
C ILE A 159 4.07 5.58 21.47
N ASP A 160 4.08 6.06 22.73
CA ASP A 160 4.33 5.19 23.90
C ASP A 160 3.32 4.07 24.03
N HIS A 161 2.07 4.33 23.64
CA HIS A 161 1.05 3.28 23.57
C HIS A 161 1.51 2.11 22.69
N ASP A 162 2.01 2.40 21.51
CA ASP A 162 2.40 1.36 20.54
C ASP A 162 3.67 0.60 20.96
N ARG A 163 4.55 1.24 21.72
CA ARG A 163 5.79 0.61 22.24
C ARG A 163 5.53 -0.56 23.17
N LYS A 164 4.35 -0.62 23.77
CA LYS A 164 4.01 -1.66 24.71
C LYS A 164 3.90 -3.05 24.05
N PHE A 165 3.19 -3.13 22.94
CA PHE A 165 2.92 -4.40 22.25
C PHE A 165 3.09 -4.30 20.73
N LYS A 166 2.50 -3.30 20.08
CA LYS A 166 2.40 -3.21 18.61
C LYS A 166 3.78 -3.12 17.95
N ILE A 167 4.64 -2.23 18.40
CA ILE A 167 6.01 -2.07 17.87
C ILE A 167 6.85 -3.34 18.05
N PRO A 168 6.91 -3.98 19.23
CA PRO A 168 7.62 -5.26 19.39
C PRO A 168 7.10 -6.35 18.47
N PHE A 169 5.76 -6.48 18.32
CA PHE A 169 5.14 -7.46 17.45
C PHE A 169 5.51 -7.25 15.96
N ILE A 170 5.44 -6.00 15.49
CA ILE A 170 5.86 -5.65 14.12
C ILE A 170 7.33 -5.99 13.90
N LYS A 171 8.21 -5.69 14.86
CA LYS A 171 9.65 -6.02 14.76
C LYS A 171 9.89 -7.53 14.67
N GLU A 172 9.16 -8.35 15.44
CA GLU A 172 9.25 -9.81 15.36
C GLU A 172 8.80 -10.32 13.98
N ALA A 173 7.68 -9.80 13.47
CA ALA A 173 7.18 -10.11 12.13
C ALA A 173 8.20 -9.73 11.03
N MET A 174 8.72 -8.51 11.07
CA MET A 174 9.73 -8.04 10.13
C MET A 174 11.00 -8.89 10.15
N LYS A 175 11.50 -9.24 11.34
CA LYS A 175 12.68 -10.08 11.50
C LYS A 175 12.46 -11.45 10.85
N SER A 176 11.33 -12.08 11.08
CA SER A 176 10.98 -13.39 10.50
C SER A 176 10.82 -13.33 8.99
N ALA A 177 10.28 -12.22 8.45
CA ALA A 177 10.20 -11.95 7.02
C ALA A 177 11.55 -11.58 6.37
N GLY A 178 12.67 -11.66 7.09
CA GLY A 178 13.99 -11.28 6.59
C GLY A 178 14.09 -9.79 6.24
N ASN A 179 13.38 -8.93 6.94
CA ASN A 179 13.26 -7.48 6.75
C ASN A 179 12.70 -7.08 5.37
N LYS A 180 11.89 -7.95 4.75
CA LYS A 180 11.25 -7.72 3.45
C LYS A 180 9.76 -7.38 3.57
N LEU A 181 9.29 -7.02 4.76
CA LEU A 181 7.89 -6.68 5.01
C LEU A 181 7.63 -5.21 4.65
N ASN A 182 6.77 -4.98 3.67
CA ASN A 182 6.29 -3.64 3.32
C ASN A 182 5.14 -3.26 4.27
N LEU A 183 5.41 -2.37 5.21
CA LEU A 183 4.40 -1.89 6.15
C LEU A 183 3.75 -0.62 5.64
N PHE A 184 2.42 -0.61 5.50
CA PHE A 184 1.67 0.62 5.34
C PHE A 184 0.72 0.86 6.52
N ALA A 185 0.35 2.12 6.73
CA ALA A 185 -0.46 2.51 7.88
C ALA A 185 -1.68 3.33 7.45
N SER A 186 -2.80 3.11 8.12
CA SER A 186 -4.06 3.79 7.85
C SER A 186 -4.65 4.37 9.14
N PRO A 187 -5.13 5.62 9.15
CA PRO A 187 -5.93 6.14 10.25
C PRO A 187 -7.40 5.79 10.06
N TRP A 188 -8.08 5.48 11.16
CA TRP A 188 -9.53 5.39 11.22
C TRP A 188 -10.17 6.73 11.59
N SER A 189 -9.50 7.51 12.41
CA SER A 189 -9.96 8.85 12.79
C SER A 189 -8.79 9.75 13.21
N PRO A 190 -8.85 11.05 12.88
CA PRO A 190 -8.09 12.06 13.61
C PRO A 190 -8.51 12.11 15.08
N PRO A 191 -7.69 12.71 15.97
CA PRO A 191 -8.13 13.02 17.34
C PRO A 191 -9.44 13.79 17.38
N ALA A 192 -10.30 13.50 18.35
CA ALA A 192 -11.65 14.04 18.46
C ALA A 192 -11.71 15.58 18.33
N TYR A 193 -10.76 16.31 18.92
CA TYR A 193 -10.73 17.77 18.84
C TYR A 193 -10.49 18.34 17.44
N MET A 194 -9.91 17.54 16.53
CA MET A 194 -9.72 17.90 15.12
C MET A 194 -10.96 17.69 14.27
N LYS A 195 -12.03 17.07 14.81
CA LYS A 195 -13.22 16.68 14.06
C LYS A 195 -14.42 17.57 14.36
N THR A 196 -15.30 17.72 13.37
CA THR A 196 -16.51 18.57 13.47
C THR A 196 -17.50 18.10 14.52
N ASN A 197 -17.58 16.79 14.76
CA ASN A 197 -18.42 16.18 15.79
C ASN A 197 -17.73 16.07 17.17
N SER A 198 -16.46 16.45 17.27
CA SER A 198 -15.64 16.34 18.49
C SER A 198 -15.61 14.95 19.10
N ASP A 199 -15.69 13.92 18.25
CA ASP A 199 -15.72 12.50 18.60
C ASP A 199 -14.85 11.72 17.58
N MET A 200 -14.10 10.72 18.02
CA MET A 200 -13.38 9.82 17.08
C MET A 200 -14.34 8.85 16.38
N LEU A 201 -15.49 8.58 16.99
CA LEU A 201 -16.54 7.69 16.49
C LEU A 201 -17.55 8.47 15.62
N HIS A 202 -18.50 7.77 15.03
CA HIS A 202 -19.69 8.31 14.38
C HIS A 202 -19.40 9.29 13.22
N GLY A 203 -18.37 9.02 12.42
CA GLY A 203 -18.04 9.85 11.27
C GLY A 203 -17.52 11.23 11.68
N GLY A 204 -18.23 12.30 11.28
CA GLY A 204 -17.72 13.66 11.38
C GLY A 204 -16.63 13.92 10.31
N LYS A 205 -16.19 15.16 10.20
CA LYS A 205 -15.19 15.59 9.21
C LYS A 205 -13.99 16.26 9.87
N LEU A 206 -12.85 16.23 9.23
CA LEU A 206 -11.70 17.03 9.65
C LEU A 206 -12.04 18.53 9.60
N LYS A 207 -11.78 19.25 10.68
CA LYS A 207 -11.93 20.71 10.70
C LYS A 207 -10.82 21.35 9.85
N PRO A 208 -11.12 22.33 8.97
CA PRO A 208 -10.13 22.98 8.12
C PRO A 208 -8.93 23.53 8.89
N ASP A 209 -9.15 24.11 10.08
CA ASP A 209 -8.11 24.68 10.94
C ASP A 209 -7.08 23.66 11.45
N TYR A 210 -7.38 22.37 11.33
CA TYR A 210 -6.49 21.28 11.73
C TYR A 210 -5.91 20.50 10.54
N ALA A 211 -6.23 20.88 9.30
CA ALA A 211 -5.74 20.14 8.14
C ALA A 211 -4.20 20.10 8.08
N ALA A 212 -3.53 21.21 8.36
CA ALA A 212 -2.07 21.24 8.41
C ALA A 212 -1.50 20.39 9.57
N SER A 213 -2.12 20.46 10.77
CA SER A 213 -1.72 19.63 11.91
C SER A 213 -1.94 18.15 11.63
N TRP A 214 -3.07 17.79 10.98
CA TRP A 214 -3.33 16.40 10.62
C TRP A 214 -2.33 15.88 9.58
N ALA A 215 -1.96 16.67 8.58
CA ALA A 215 -0.91 16.31 7.64
C ALA A 215 0.45 16.11 8.34
N LEU A 216 0.80 16.98 9.29
CA LEU A 216 2.00 16.83 10.11
C LEU A 216 1.96 15.57 10.99
N TYR A 217 0.78 15.15 11.42
CA TYR A 217 0.59 13.94 12.24
C TYR A 217 1.09 12.68 11.55
N TYR A 218 0.79 12.52 10.25
CA TYR A 218 1.30 11.38 9.45
C TYR A 218 2.83 11.37 9.39
N THR A 219 3.44 12.52 9.17
CA THR A 219 4.90 12.58 9.05
C THR A 219 5.59 12.28 10.39
N LYS A 220 5.00 12.73 11.50
CA LYS A 220 5.50 12.39 12.84
C LYS A 220 5.35 10.91 13.15
N PHE A 221 4.23 10.29 12.77
CA PHE A 221 4.03 8.85 12.89
C PHE A 221 5.11 8.07 12.11
N ILE A 222 5.29 8.38 10.83
CA ILE A 222 6.29 7.72 10.00
C ILE A 222 7.68 7.84 10.62
N LYS A 223 8.11 9.06 10.95
CA LYS A 223 9.43 9.31 11.56
C LYS A 223 9.62 8.62 12.91
N ALA A 224 8.56 8.56 13.72
CA ALA A 224 8.61 7.86 15.00
C ALA A 224 8.77 6.34 14.83
N TYR A 225 8.07 5.73 13.87
CA TYR A 225 8.22 4.32 13.56
C TYR A 225 9.60 4.01 12.95
N GLU A 226 10.08 4.86 12.04
CA GLU A 226 11.42 4.69 11.46
C GLU A 226 12.53 4.84 12.52
N LYS A 227 12.36 5.72 13.51
CA LYS A 227 13.25 5.82 14.66
C LYS A 227 13.25 4.54 15.51
N GLU A 228 12.13 3.82 15.56
CA GLU A 228 12.06 2.49 16.17
C GLU A 228 12.68 1.39 15.30
N GLY A 229 13.19 1.71 14.11
CA GLY A 229 13.73 0.73 13.17
C GLY A 229 12.66 0.01 12.33
N ILE A 230 11.47 0.60 12.23
CA ILE A 230 10.36 0.08 11.43
C ILE A 230 10.17 0.99 10.20
N PRO A 231 10.71 0.65 9.02
CA PRO A 231 10.49 1.43 7.82
C PRO A 231 9.02 1.36 7.42
N VAL A 232 8.40 2.52 7.26
CA VAL A 232 7.04 2.64 6.73
C VAL A 232 7.12 2.78 5.21
N TRP A 233 6.53 1.84 4.48
CA TRP A 233 6.48 1.87 3.02
C TRP A 233 5.49 2.91 2.50
N GLY A 234 4.33 3.04 3.14
CA GLY A 234 3.29 3.95 2.70
C GLY A 234 2.20 4.15 3.74
N ILE A 235 1.25 5.00 3.38
CA ILE A 235 0.07 5.32 4.19
C ILE A 235 -1.18 5.34 3.31
N SER A 236 -2.37 5.14 3.88
CA SER A 236 -3.61 5.60 3.26
C SER A 236 -4.08 6.91 3.89
N VAL A 237 -4.80 7.72 3.10
CA VAL A 237 -5.30 9.00 3.60
C VAL A 237 -6.33 8.79 4.69
N GLN A 238 -7.24 7.84 4.51
CA GLN A 238 -8.29 7.52 5.48
C GLN A 238 -8.81 6.11 5.24
N ASN A 239 -8.94 5.32 6.31
CA ASN A 239 -9.72 4.08 6.25
C ASN A 239 -11.19 4.41 6.05
N GLU A 240 -11.81 3.85 5.02
CA GLU A 240 -13.24 3.94 4.74
C GLU A 240 -13.84 5.37 4.82
N PRO A 241 -13.40 6.30 3.94
CA PRO A 241 -13.74 7.72 4.06
C PRO A 241 -15.23 8.05 3.85
N MET A 242 -16.08 7.08 3.59
CA MET A 242 -17.55 7.27 3.52
C MET A 242 -18.31 6.56 4.63
N ALA A 243 -17.63 5.81 5.49
CA ALA A 243 -18.28 5.04 6.52
C ALA A 243 -18.49 5.86 7.79
N THR A 244 -19.73 5.95 8.26
CA THR A 244 -20.09 6.43 9.59
C THR A 244 -20.25 5.21 10.49
N GLN A 245 -19.31 5.01 11.40
CA GLN A 245 -19.23 3.79 12.19
C GLN A 245 -19.40 4.10 13.69
N ARG A 246 -19.81 3.09 14.45
CA ARG A 246 -19.84 3.12 15.93
C ARG A 246 -18.43 2.96 16.55
N TRP A 247 -17.44 2.76 15.74
CA TRP A 247 -16.00 2.81 16.06
C TRP A 247 -15.35 4.00 15.37
N GLU A 248 -14.06 4.15 15.46
CA GLU A 248 -13.31 5.25 14.87
C GLU A 248 -13.62 5.36 13.37
N SER A 249 -14.00 6.56 12.94
CA SER A 249 -14.34 6.86 11.56
C SER A 249 -14.26 8.35 11.28
N CYS A 250 -13.96 8.72 10.03
CA CYS A 250 -13.93 10.11 9.59
C CYS A 250 -14.36 10.20 8.12
N LEU A 251 -15.23 11.15 7.82
CA LEU A 251 -15.82 11.30 6.50
C LEU A 251 -15.01 12.27 5.64
N TYR A 252 -14.80 11.86 4.38
CA TYR A 252 -14.30 12.71 3.31
C TYR A 252 -15.13 12.48 2.04
N THR A 253 -15.60 13.54 1.40
CA THR A 253 -16.01 13.43 -0.01
C THR A 253 -14.78 13.16 -0.88
N ALA A 254 -14.97 12.85 -2.16
CA ALA A 254 -13.85 12.66 -3.07
C ALA A 254 -13.01 13.94 -3.20
N GLU A 255 -13.68 15.08 -3.25
CA GLU A 255 -13.06 16.39 -3.35
C GLU A 255 -12.32 16.77 -2.06
N GLU A 256 -12.92 16.51 -0.90
CA GLU A 256 -12.28 16.77 0.41
C GLU A 256 -11.00 15.94 0.60
N GLU A 257 -11.02 14.66 0.23
CA GLU A 257 -9.85 13.79 0.30
C GLU A 257 -8.76 14.24 -0.69
N ARG A 258 -9.15 14.53 -1.95
CA ARG A 258 -8.25 15.10 -2.98
C ARG A 258 -7.62 16.41 -2.50
N ASP A 259 -8.43 17.33 -1.97
CA ASP A 259 -7.96 18.68 -1.59
C ASP A 259 -7.09 18.63 -0.33
N PHE A 260 -7.41 17.75 0.63
CA PHE A 260 -6.53 17.50 1.78
C PHE A 260 -5.18 16.95 1.33
N LEU A 261 -5.18 15.96 0.43
CA LEU A 261 -3.96 15.40 -0.13
C LEU A 261 -3.14 16.46 -0.87
N LYS A 262 -3.77 17.19 -1.80
CA LYS A 262 -3.12 18.16 -2.67
C LYS A 262 -2.55 19.36 -1.90
N ASN A 263 -3.33 19.91 -0.97
CA ASN A 263 -3.01 21.19 -0.33
C ASN A 263 -2.25 21.03 0.99
N HIS A 264 -2.31 19.86 1.63
CA HIS A 264 -1.75 19.64 2.96
C HIS A 264 -0.83 18.42 3.03
N LEU A 265 -1.36 17.20 2.81
CA LEU A 265 -0.58 15.98 3.08
C LEU A 265 0.61 15.83 2.14
N GLY A 266 0.41 15.92 0.82
CA GLY A 266 1.47 15.79 -0.17
C GLY A 266 2.60 16.80 0.03
N PRO A 267 2.31 18.12 0.08
CA PRO A 267 3.33 19.14 0.34
C PRO A 267 4.04 18.96 1.70
N THR A 268 3.33 18.50 2.74
CA THR A 268 3.93 18.24 4.04
C THR A 268 4.88 17.06 3.99
N MET A 269 4.49 15.96 3.31
CA MET A 269 5.36 14.80 3.09
C MET A 269 6.65 15.18 2.36
N GLU A 270 6.56 16.00 1.31
CA GLU A 270 7.74 16.52 0.58
C GLU A 270 8.64 17.37 1.49
N LYS A 271 8.07 18.35 2.19
CA LYS A 271 8.78 19.23 3.10
C LYS A 271 9.52 18.47 4.20
N GLU A 272 8.90 17.40 4.70
CA GLU A 272 9.45 16.57 5.78
C GLU A 272 10.43 15.49 5.28
N GLY A 273 10.73 15.45 3.96
CA GLY A 273 11.68 14.53 3.35
C GLY A 273 11.14 13.11 3.12
N LEU A 274 9.81 12.96 3.06
CA LEU A 274 9.10 11.68 2.95
C LEU A 274 8.43 11.46 1.58
N LYS A 275 8.91 12.13 0.53
CA LYS A 275 8.34 12.06 -0.83
C LYS A 275 8.37 10.67 -1.47
N ASP A 276 9.23 9.79 -0.99
CA ASP A 276 9.38 8.41 -1.45
C ASP A 276 8.29 7.47 -0.90
N LYS A 277 7.61 7.89 0.18
CA LYS A 277 6.53 7.13 0.80
C LYS A 277 5.30 7.09 -0.10
N LYS A 278 4.68 5.92 -0.18
CA LYS A 278 3.52 5.73 -1.04
C LYS A 278 2.26 6.24 -0.34
N ILE A 279 1.42 6.96 -1.09
CA ILE A 279 0.13 7.42 -0.58
C ILE A 279 -0.97 6.69 -1.35
N ILE A 280 -1.82 6.00 -0.59
CA ILE A 280 -3.00 5.28 -1.05
C ILE A 280 -4.22 6.14 -0.75
N VAL A 281 -5.13 6.26 -1.70
CA VAL A 281 -6.41 6.96 -1.54
C VAL A 281 -7.57 5.99 -1.63
N TRP A 282 -8.75 6.44 -1.28
CA TRP A 282 -10.00 5.69 -1.22
C TRP A 282 -10.04 4.69 -0.06
N ASP A 283 -9.23 3.64 -0.07
CA ASP A 283 -9.15 2.63 1.01
C ASP A 283 -10.53 2.18 1.52
N HIS A 284 -11.46 1.91 0.58
CA HIS A 284 -12.86 1.57 0.84
C HIS A 284 -13.37 0.57 -0.23
N ASN A 285 -14.69 0.32 -0.27
CA ASN A 285 -15.29 -0.73 -1.11
C ASN A 285 -15.26 -0.41 -2.61
N ARG A 286 -15.51 -1.44 -3.44
CA ARG A 286 -15.37 -1.36 -4.90
C ARG A 286 -16.51 -0.61 -5.60
N ASP A 287 -17.61 -0.34 -4.92
CA ASP A 287 -18.81 0.29 -5.49
C ASP A 287 -18.54 1.66 -6.12
N LEU A 288 -17.83 2.55 -5.44
CA LEU A 288 -17.55 3.91 -5.90
C LEU A 288 -16.09 4.15 -6.30
N ILE A 289 -15.26 3.11 -6.38
CA ILE A 289 -13.82 3.26 -6.62
C ILE A 289 -13.54 3.99 -7.95
N TYR A 290 -14.32 3.74 -8.99
CA TYR A 290 -14.11 4.38 -10.29
C TYR A 290 -14.43 5.89 -10.24
N GLN A 291 -15.55 6.29 -9.64
CA GLN A 291 -15.93 7.70 -9.48
C GLN A 291 -14.90 8.45 -8.63
N ARG A 292 -14.42 7.82 -7.57
CA ARG A 292 -13.37 8.36 -6.72
C ARG A 292 -12.05 8.51 -7.48
N ALA A 293 -11.65 7.51 -8.26
CA ALA A 293 -10.47 7.55 -9.11
C ALA A 293 -10.51 8.73 -10.08
N GLN A 294 -11.68 8.99 -10.73
CA GLN A 294 -11.84 10.13 -11.62
C GLN A 294 -11.58 11.46 -10.89
N THR A 295 -12.11 11.64 -9.68
CA THR A 295 -11.90 12.87 -8.91
C THR A 295 -10.44 13.08 -8.55
N TYR A 296 -9.73 12.01 -8.21
CA TYR A 296 -8.33 12.11 -7.80
C TYR A 296 -7.37 12.29 -8.98
N PHE A 297 -7.52 11.50 -10.03
CA PHE A 297 -6.53 11.43 -11.12
C PHE A 297 -6.76 12.47 -12.21
N ASN A 298 -7.98 13.02 -12.34
CA ASN A 298 -8.23 14.14 -13.25
C ASN A 298 -7.72 15.49 -12.70
N ASP A 299 -7.24 15.53 -11.45
CA ASP A 299 -6.51 16.66 -10.88
C ASP A 299 -5.00 16.30 -10.84
N PRO A 300 -4.17 16.78 -11.80
CA PRO A 300 -2.75 16.42 -11.87
C PRO A 300 -1.96 16.86 -10.64
N GLU A 301 -2.39 17.94 -9.95
CA GLU A 301 -1.72 18.40 -8.73
C GLU A 301 -1.98 17.49 -7.53
N ALA A 302 -3.09 16.74 -7.53
CA ALA A 302 -3.33 15.67 -6.56
C ALA A 302 -2.70 14.36 -7.02
N ALA A 303 -2.88 14.01 -8.30
CA ALA A 303 -2.45 12.72 -8.87
C ALA A 303 -0.95 12.45 -8.72
N LYS A 304 -0.10 13.50 -8.73
CA LYS A 304 1.35 13.38 -8.54
C LYS A 304 1.77 12.81 -7.20
N TYR A 305 0.92 12.91 -6.17
CA TYR A 305 1.18 12.37 -4.84
C TYR A 305 0.64 10.94 -4.64
N ILE A 306 -0.26 10.49 -5.52
CA ILE A 306 -0.98 9.23 -5.36
C ILE A 306 -0.20 8.10 -6.00
N TRP A 307 0.11 7.07 -5.21
CA TRP A 307 0.67 5.83 -5.71
C TRP A 307 -0.41 4.90 -6.28
N GLY A 308 -1.57 4.84 -5.66
CA GLY A 308 -2.67 3.97 -6.09
C GLY A 308 -3.89 4.07 -5.19
N LEU A 309 -4.90 3.25 -5.49
CA LEU A 309 -6.11 3.13 -4.70
C LEU A 309 -6.09 1.84 -3.88
N GLY A 310 -6.51 1.97 -2.61
CA GLY A 310 -6.87 0.82 -1.80
C GLY A 310 -8.32 0.44 -2.03
N PHE A 311 -8.64 -0.86 -1.95
CA PHE A 311 -10.04 -1.29 -1.97
C PHE A 311 -10.30 -2.41 -0.98
N HIS A 312 -11.52 -2.38 -0.43
CA HIS A 312 -12.07 -3.38 0.47
C HIS A 312 -13.00 -4.34 -0.29
N TRP A 313 -13.54 -5.31 0.39
CA TRP A 313 -14.32 -6.41 -0.20
C TRP A 313 -15.77 -6.49 0.30
N TYR A 314 -16.19 -5.54 1.13
CA TYR A 314 -17.53 -5.50 1.69
C TYR A 314 -18.53 -4.94 0.67
N GLU A 315 -19.27 -5.80 -0.01
CA GLU A 315 -20.36 -5.44 -0.92
C GLU A 315 -21.69 -6.13 -0.55
N ASP A 316 -21.92 -6.40 0.71
CA ASP A 316 -23.13 -7.09 1.18
C ASP A 316 -24.42 -6.32 0.82
N TRP A 317 -24.37 -4.98 0.87
CA TRP A 317 -25.48 -4.11 0.48
C TRP A 317 -25.79 -4.13 -1.02
N SER A 318 -24.92 -4.62 -1.85
CA SER A 318 -25.13 -4.76 -3.30
C SER A 318 -25.72 -6.13 -3.68
N GLY A 319 -26.21 -6.90 -2.71
CA GLY A 319 -26.67 -8.27 -2.93
C GLY A 319 -25.55 -9.27 -3.17
N GLY A 320 -24.35 -8.97 -2.65
CA GLY A 320 -23.17 -9.81 -2.77
C GLY A 320 -22.49 -9.77 -4.14
N THR A 321 -22.85 -8.81 -5.00
CA THR A 321 -22.17 -8.62 -6.29
C THR A 321 -20.76 -8.05 -6.07
N PRO A 322 -19.69 -8.74 -6.50
CA PRO A 322 -18.32 -8.37 -6.14
C PRO A 322 -17.79 -7.12 -6.85
N MET A 323 -18.49 -6.57 -7.84
CA MET A 323 -18.19 -5.33 -8.57
C MET A 323 -16.76 -5.22 -9.12
N TYR A 324 -16.15 -6.33 -9.53
CA TYR A 324 -14.80 -6.35 -10.11
C TYR A 324 -14.69 -5.53 -11.40
N ASP A 325 -15.79 -5.33 -12.12
CA ASP A 325 -15.81 -4.46 -13.30
C ASP A 325 -15.41 -3.02 -12.98
N ASN A 326 -15.67 -2.53 -11.77
CA ASN A 326 -15.21 -1.21 -11.35
C ASN A 326 -13.69 -1.14 -11.21
N LEU A 327 -13.03 -2.21 -10.73
CA LEU A 327 -11.57 -2.30 -10.71
C LEU A 327 -11.00 -2.30 -12.12
N LYS A 328 -11.61 -3.09 -13.02
CA LYS A 328 -11.22 -3.12 -14.44
C LYS A 328 -11.31 -1.74 -15.07
N ARG A 329 -12.41 -1.01 -14.86
CA ARG A 329 -12.60 0.36 -15.35
C ARG A 329 -11.53 1.32 -14.83
N VAL A 330 -11.14 1.21 -13.56
CA VAL A 330 -10.03 2.01 -12.99
C VAL A 330 -8.73 1.68 -13.71
N HIS A 331 -8.40 0.41 -13.87
CA HIS A 331 -7.16 -0.02 -14.54
C HIS A 331 -7.11 0.43 -16.01
N GLU A 332 -8.23 0.33 -16.74
CA GLU A 332 -8.31 0.78 -18.13
C GLU A 332 -8.18 2.30 -18.28
N ALA A 333 -8.72 3.07 -17.34
CA ALA A 333 -8.65 4.53 -17.38
C ALA A 333 -7.31 5.09 -16.82
N TYR A 334 -6.70 4.39 -15.87
CA TYR A 334 -5.50 4.83 -15.16
C TYR A 334 -4.53 3.64 -14.97
N PRO A 335 -3.92 3.13 -16.05
CA PRO A 335 -3.15 1.88 -16.02
C PRO A 335 -1.88 1.94 -15.16
N ASP A 336 -1.42 3.14 -14.83
CA ASP A 336 -0.23 3.37 -14.00
C ASP A 336 -0.54 3.50 -12.49
N LYS A 337 -1.81 3.27 -12.09
CA LYS A 337 -2.28 3.51 -10.72
C LYS A 337 -2.83 2.25 -10.06
#